data_94f81b9665b8c376e7e77dc601866824
#
_entry.id   94f81b9665b8c376e7e77dc601866824
#
_cell.length_a   1.000
_cell.length_b   1.000
_cell.length_c   1.000
_cell.angle_alpha   90.00
_cell.angle_beta   90.00
_cell.angle_gamma   90.00
#
_symmetry.space_group_name_H-M   'P 1'
#
loop_
_entity.id
_entity.type
_entity.pdbx_description
1 polymer ?
#
loop_
_entity_poly.entity_id
_entity_poly.type
_entity_poly.pdbx_seq_one_letter_code
_entity_poly.pdbx_strand_id
1 'polypeptide(L)'
;LDKGTRVPLLMMNHEQTQDFIENAVGTAEYNGDDPDKKTHFDKRQINRLKFVIGLLNDAIKPTAGSIGNIIKIPQIYSSFILSTKPDYNFQDLPKVITVLNNAASHGGICTKAKASFIDLVGHFPLGFGVIYVADHQPDDQLQDYYYAIVTKLNPLQPNTPICRKINAKSEISDDTKDFNLKPENNLFYLSVQKTLDNLTEQQLADLREAHMRDLNDSKIPELVAGFWNPYRYFSINKQQNLWA
;
A
#
# COMPACT_ATOMS: atom_id res chain seq x y z
N LEU A 1 15.41 -14.43 8.29
CA LEU A 1 15.16 -15.01 9.62
C LEU A 1 14.35 -16.28 9.46
N ASP A 2 14.83 -17.38 10.05
CA ASP A 2 14.10 -18.62 10.11
C ASP A 2 12.84 -18.51 11.02
N LYS A 3 11.96 -19.51 10.97
CA LYS A 3 10.74 -19.52 11.80
C LYS A 3 11.07 -19.54 13.30
N GLY A 4 12.18 -20.16 13.71
CA GLY A 4 12.59 -20.28 15.11
C GLY A 4 12.99 -18.93 15.72
N THR A 5 13.61 -18.08 14.95
CA THR A 5 14.05 -16.74 15.39
C THR A 5 12.95 -15.69 15.25
N ARG A 6 12.08 -15.84 14.24
CA ARG A 6 11.06 -14.82 13.93
C ARG A 6 9.99 -14.68 15.03
N VAL A 7 9.50 -15.79 15.56
CA VAL A 7 8.42 -15.77 16.57
C VAL A 7 8.88 -15.10 17.88
N PRO A 8 10.02 -15.47 18.46
CA PRO A 8 10.56 -14.80 19.65
C PRO A 8 10.75 -13.28 19.45
N LEU A 9 11.27 -12.86 18.28
CA LEU A 9 11.44 -11.43 17.98
C LEU A 9 10.11 -10.67 17.89
N LEU A 10 9.08 -11.29 17.31
CA LEU A 10 7.75 -10.68 17.27
C LEU A 10 7.14 -10.56 18.67
N MET A 11 7.34 -11.56 19.54
CA MET A 11 6.87 -11.51 20.91
C MET A 11 7.60 -10.44 21.72
N MET A 12 8.93 -10.38 21.61
CA MET A 12 9.74 -9.34 22.25
C MET A 12 9.34 -7.94 21.80
N ASN A 13 9.14 -7.73 20.50
CA ASN A 13 8.66 -6.45 19.97
C ASN A 13 7.30 -6.08 20.56
N HIS A 14 6.39 -7.05 20.70
CA HIS A 14 5.09 -6.82 21.31
C HIS A 14 5.21 -6.40 22.79
N GLU A 15 6.00 -7.13 23.57
CA GLU A 15 6.24 -6.83 24.99
C GLU A 15 6.86 -5.43 25.17
N GLN A 16 7.85 -5.08 24.36
CA GLN A 16 8.46 -3.75 24.38
C GLN A 16 7.48 -2.65 23.94
N THR A 17 6.59 -2.94 22.98
CA THR A 17 5.56 -1.99 22.54
C THR A 17 4.54 -1.76 23.65
N GLN A 18 4.15 -2.82 24.36
CA GLN A 18 3.25 -2.71 25.50
C GLN A 18 3.89 -1.90 26.62
N ASP A 19 5.12 -2.22 27.01
CA ASP A 19 5.88 -1.48 28.03
C ASP A 19 6.01 0.01 27.66
N PHE A 20 6.32 0.32 26.41
CA PHE A 20 6.38 1.70 25.92
C PHE A 20 5.04 2.42 26.04
N ILE A 21 3.94 1.76 25.68
CA ILE A 21 2.61 2.35 25.79
C ILE A 21 2.23 2.60 27.26
N GLU A 22 2.55 1.67 28.16
CA GLU A 22 2.22 1.78 29.57
C GLU A 22 3.08 2.82 30.29
N ASN A 23 4.39 2.84 30.05
CA ASN A 23 5.34 3.56 30.87
C ASN A 23 5.90 4.84 30.20
N ALA A 24 6.00 4.89 28.87
CA ALA A 24 6.51 6.06 28.17
C ALA A 24 5.38 6.96 27.62
N VAL A 25 4.33 6.39 27.03
CA VAL A 25 3.16 7.16 26.58
C VAL A 25 2.25 7.46 27.76
N GLY A 26 1.98 6.45 28.58
CA GLY A 26 1.20 6.54 29.83
C GLY A 26 -0.18 7.17 29.64
N THR A 27 -0.58 7.89 30.68
CA THR A 27 -1.83 8.67 30.71
C THR A 27 -1.51 10.17 30.73
N ALA A 28 -2.36 10.97 30.08
CA ALA A 28 -2.25 12.43 30.17
C ALA A 28 -2.59 12.91 31.59
N GLU A 29 -1.97 14.01 32.02
CA GLU A 29 -2.25 14.66 33.30
C GLU A 29 -3.42 15.66 33.18
N TYR A 30 -4.18 15.76 34.26
CA TYR A 30 -5.24 16.77 34.35
C TYR A 30 -4.67 18.09 34.86
N ASN A 31 -4.78 19.16 34.06
CA ASN A 31 -4.23 20.47 34.37
C ASN A 31 -5.27 21.46 34.96
N GLY A 32 -6.44 20.97 35.41
CA GLY A 32 -7.49 21.81 36.00
C GLY A 32 -7.51 21.73 37.54
N ASP A 33 -8.26 22.65 38.18
CA ASP A 33 -8.34 22.74 39.66
C ASP A 33 -9.54 21.99 40.26
N ASP A 34 -10.43 21.43 39.43
CA ASP A 34 -11.68 20.78 39.87
C ASP A 34 -11.45 19.28 40.14
N PRO A 35 -11.56 18.82 41.43
CA PRO A 35 -11.29 17.44 41.83
C PRO A 35 -12.22 16.41 41.18
N ASP A 36 -13.49 16.77 40.97
CA ASP A 36 -14.46 15.84 40.36
C ASP A 36 -14.16 15.64 38.89
N LYS A 37 -13.84 16.71 38.20
CA LYS A 37 -13.39 16.61 36.79
C LYS A 37 -12.08 15.85 36.68
N LYS A 38 -11.16 16.02 37.63
CA LYS A 38 -9.90 15.24 37.68
C LYS A 38 -10.20 13.75 37.78
N THR A 39 -11.05 13.35 38.69
CA THR A 39 -11.43 11.96 38.89
C THR A 39 -12.04 11.33 37.64
N HIS A 40 -12.93 12.06 36.97
CA HIS A 40 -13.51 11.62 35.69
C HIS A 40 -12.47 11.55 34.55
N PHE A 41 -11.57 12.52 34.51
CA PHE A 41 -10.49 12.53 33.53
C PHE A 41 -9.55 11.34 33.69
N ASP A 42 -9.05 11.12 34.92
CA ASP A 42 -8.13 10.02 35.23
C ASP A 42 -8.75 8.66 34.91
N LYS A 43 -10.03 8.47 35.27
CA LYS A 43 -10.77 7.25 34.94
C LYS A 43 -10.87 7.03 33.41
N ARG A 44 -11.08 8.08 32.61
CA ARG A 44 -11.09 7.98 31.16
C ARG A 44 -9.72 7.63 30.60
N GLN A 45 -8.64 8.22 31.13
CA GLN A 45 -7.28 7.91 30.69
C GLN A 45 -6.92 6.45 30.97
N ILE A 46 -7.22 5.95 32.17
CA ILE A 46 -7.00 4.54 32.53
C ILE A 46 -7.79 3.60 31.61
N ASN A 47 -9.06 3.91 31.34
CA ASN A 47 -9.88 3.09 30.45
C ASN A 47 -9.35 3.11 29.01
N ARG A 48 -8.87 4.27 28.53
CA ARG A 48 -8.22 4.39 27.21
C ARG A 48 -6.97 3.54 27.13
N LEU A 49 -6.11 3.61 28.14
CA LEU A 49 -4.88 2.81 28.19
C LEU A 49 -5.20 1.31 28.17
N LYS A 50 -6.12 0.84 29.00
CA LYS A 50 -6.58 -0.55 29.02
C LYS A 50 -7.14 -1.00 27.66
N PHE A 51 -7.90 -0.13 26.99
CA PHE A 51 -8.42 -0.43 25.66
C PHE A 51 -7.32 -0.58 24.64
N VAL A 52 -6.32 0.31 24.61
CA VAL A 52 -5.19 0.26 23.68
C VAL A 52 -4.37 -1.01 23.89
N ILE A 53 -4.07 -1.36 25.14
CA ILE A 53 -3.35 -2.58 25.48
C ILE A 53 -4.16 -3.83 25.08
N GLY A 54 -5.47 -3.83 25.37
CA GLY A 54 -6.35 -4.92 24.95
C GLY A 54 -6.38 -5.09 23.44
N LEU A 55 -6.42 -4.00 22.70
CA LEU A 55 -6.39 -4.00 21.24
C LEU A 55 -5.05 -4.55 20.71
N LEU A 56 -3.93 -4.15 21.30
CA LEU A 56 -2.59 -4.64 20.93
C LEU A 56 -2.47 -6.15 21.18
N ASN A 57 -2.91 -6.63 22.34
CA ASN A 57 -2.90 -8.04 22.70
C ASN A 57 -3.77 -8.89 21.74
N ASP A 58 -4.95 -8.37 21.40
CA ASP A 58 -5.88 -9.03 20.48
C ASP A 58 -5.31 -9.09 19.03
N ALA A 59 -4.48 -8.12 18.64
CA ALA A 59 -3.85 -8.07 17.31
C ALA A 59 -2.77 -9.15 17.10
N ILE A 60 -2.24 -9.78 18.15
CA ILE A 60 -1.22 -10.85 18.01
C ILE A 60 -1.84 -12.10 17.37
N LYS A 61 -2.98 -12.53 17.86
CA LYS A 61 -3.71 -13.70 17.38
C LYS A 61 -5.19 -13.35 17.22
N PRO A 62 -5.55 -12.49 16.27
CA PRO A 62 -6.92 -12.10 16.11
C PRO A 62 -7.78 -13.28 15.65
N THR A 63 -9.01 -13.33 16.13
CA THR A 63 -10.06 -14.18 15.56
C THR A 63 -10.86 -13.38 14.53
N ALA A 64 -11.70 -14.05 13.76
CA ALA A 64 -12.51 -13.39 12.72
C ALA A 64 -13.41 -12.28 13.27
N GLY A 65 -13.80 -12.33 14.55
CA GLY A 65 -14.64 -11.33 15.22
C GLY A 65 -13.89 -10.30 16.07
N SER A 66 -12.56 -10.41 16.16
CA SER A 66 -11.81 -9.62 17.10
C SER A 66 -11.45 -8.22 16.58
N ILE A 67 -11.44 -7.25 17.51
CA ILE A 67 -11.13 -5.85 17.18
C ILE A 67 -9.66 -5.65 16.76
N GLY A 68 -8.77 -6.54 17.17
CA GLY A 68 -7.35 -6.54 16.79
C GLY A 68 -7.09 -6.61 15.29
N ASN A 69 -8.11 -7.01 14.50
CA ASN A 69 -8.05 -6.96 13.06
C ASN A 69 -7.79 -5.55 12.50
N ILE A 70 -8.17 -4.48 13.23
CA ILE A 70 -7.91 -3.08 12.85
C ILE A 70 -6.40 -2.80 12.78
N ILE A 71 -5.61 -3.46 13.63
CA ILE A 71 -4.14 -3.36 13.62
C ILE A 71 -3.54 -4.44 12.72
N LYS A 72 -4.03 -5.67 12.80
CA LYS A 72 -3.42 -6.83 12.14
C LYS A 72 -3.45 -6.73 10.63
N ILE A 73 -4.56 -6.29 10.04
CA ILE A 73 -4.69 -6.20 8.58
C ILE A 73 -3.73 -5.15 8.01
N PRO A 74 -3.68 -3.89 8.50
CA PRO A 74 -2.67 -2.92 8.08
C PRO A 74 -1.23 -3.38 8.36
N GLN A 75 -0.98 -4.10 9.46
CA GLN A 75 0.34 -4.65 9.77
C GLN A 75 0.82 -5.65 8.71
N ILE A 76 -0.05 -6.59 8.31
CA ILE A 76 0.26 -7.54 7.24
C ILE A 76 0.53 -6.77 5.93
N TYR A 77 -0.33 -5.83 5.58
CA TYR A 77 -0.19 -5.00 4.38
C TYR A 77 1.13 -4.22 4.39
N SER A 78 1.42 -3.49 5.46
CA SER A 78 2.65 -2.69 5.59
C SER A 78 3.91 -3.54 5.57
N SER A 79 3.90 -4.71 6.21
CA SER A 79 5.05 -5.62 6.22
C SER A 79 5.37 -6.17 4.83
N PHE A 80 4.38 -6.21 3.95
CA PHE A 80 4.54 -6.62 2.57
C PHE A 80 5.04 -5.46 1.70
N ILE A 81 4.45 -4.29 1.86
CA ILE A 81 4.77 -3.09 1.06
C ILE A 81 6.14 -2.50 1.44
N LEU A 82 6.49 -2.52 2.73
CA LEU A 82 7.73 -1.97 3.26
C LEU A 82 8.80 -3.05 3.50
N SER A 83 8.77 -4.14 2.74
CA SER A 83 9.71 -5.23 2.91
C SER A 83 11.15 -4.76 2.64
N THR A 84 12.06 -5.11 3.56
CA THR A 84 13.51 -4.86 3.46
C THR A 84 14.27 -6.11 3.00
N LYS A 85 13.58 -7.13 2.51
CA LYS A 85 14.21 -8.38 2.04
C LYS A 85 15.04 -8.10 0.78
N PRO A 86 16.24 -8.68 0.67
CA PRO A 86 17.11 -8.48 -0.50
C PRO A 86 16.52 -8.99 -1.82
N ASP A 87 15.65 -10.01 -1.73
CA ASP A 87 14.97 -10.68 -2.83
C ASP A 87 13.55 -10.11 -3.08
N TYR A 88 13.24 -8.96 -2.51
CA TYR A 88 11.93 -8.37 -2.63
C TYR A 88 11.67 -7.82 -4.03
N ASN A 89 10.58 -8.28 -4.66
CA ASN A 89 10.17 -7.82 -5.96
C ASN A 89 8.98 -6.85 -5.84
N PHE A 90 9.18 -5.61 -6.20
CA PHE A 90 8.13 -4.57 -6.17
C PHE A 90 6.95 -4.88 -7.10
N GLN A 91 7.15 -5.66 -8.16
CA GLN A 91 6.06 -6.12 -9.04
C GLN A 91 5.07 -7.04 -8.31
N ASP A 92 5.47 -7.59 -7.17
CA ASP A 92 4.64 -8.47 -6.35
C ASP A 92 3.76 -7.69 -5.36
N LEU A 93 3.91 -6.37 -5.24
CA LEU A 93 3.13 -5.55 -4.29
C LEU A 93 1.61 -5.79 -4.36
N PRO A 94 0.96 -5.78 -5.52
CA PRO A 94 -0.47 -6.04 -5.59
C PRO A 94 -0.87 -7.46 -5.11
N LYS A 95 0.08 -8.41 -5.04
CA LYS A 95 -0.17 -9.76 -4.52
C LYS A 95 -0.46 -9.80 -3.02
N VAL A 96 -0.19 -8.72 -2.28
CA VAL A 96 -0.58 -8.61 -0.86
C VAL A 96 -2.07 -8.85 -0.64
N ILE A 97 -2.90 -8.49 -1.62
CA ILE A 97 -4.33 -8.74 -1.58
C ILE A 97 -4.64 -10.25 -1.54
N THR A 98 -3.88 -11.07 -2.30
CA THR A 98 -3.99 -12.53 -2.25
C THR A 98 -3.60 -13.06 -0.87
N VAL A 99 -2.56 -12.50 -0.24
CA VAL A 99 -2.14 -12.87 1.12
C VAL A 99 -3.24 -12.57 2.13
N LEU A 100 -3.86 -11.39 2.05
CA LEU A 100 -4.99 -11.01 2.91
C LEU A 100 -6.23 -11.89 2.66
N ASN A 101 -6.52 -12.23 1.40
CA ASN A 101 -7.60 -13.14 1.06
C ASN A 101 -7.39 -14.53 1.66
N ASN A 102 -6.19 -15.08 1.53
CA ASN A 102 -5.83 -16.37 2.10
C ASN A 102 -5.91 -16.35 3.64
N ALA A 103 -5.41 -15.29 4.29
CA ALA A 103 -5.52 -15.14 5.74
C ALA A 103 -6.98 -15.11 6.21
N ALA A 104 -7.87 -14.44 5.47
CA ALA A 104 -9.29 -14.39 5.78
C ALA A 104 -10.00 -15.73 5.55
N SER A 105 -9.67 -16.44 4.46
CA SER A 105 -10.29 -17.76 4.15
C SER A 105 -9.92 -18.83 5.18
N HIS A 106 -8.76 -18.71 5.81
CA HIS A 106 -8.31 -19.60 6.90
C HIS A 106 -8.75 -19.11 8.30
N GLY A 107 -9.59 -18.08 8.39
CA GLY A 107 -10.08 -17.56 9.67
C GLY A 107 -9.05 -16.79 10.51
N GLY A 108 -7.88 -16.47 9.93
CA GLY A 108 -6.81 -15.72 10.60
C GLY A 108 -7.08 -14.23 10.73
N ILE A 109 -8.00 -13.67 9.95
CA ILE A 109 -8.46 -12.27 10.02
C ILE A 109 -9.94 -12.16 9.67
N CYS A 110 -10.55 -11.05 10.06
CA CYS A 110 -11.96 -10.74 9.79
C CYS A 110 -12.18 -10.42 8.30
N THR A 111 -13.03 -11.19 7.63
CA THR A 111 -13.38 -10.98 6.21
C THR A 111 -13.96 -9.61 5.95
N LYS A 112 -14.85 -9.11 6.83
CA LYS A 112 -15.49 -7.79 6.69
C LYS A 112 -14.47 -6.66 6.86
N ALA A 113 -13.62 -6.73 7.89
CA ALA A 113 -12.57 -5.74 8.13
C ALA A 113 -11.55 -5.74 6.97
N LYS A 114 -11.18 -6.93 6.45
CA LYS A 114 -10.33 -7.06 5.26
C LYS A 114 -10.97 -6.39 4.04
N ALA A 115 -12.26 -6.64 3.77
CA ALA A 115 -12.95 -6.04 2.63
C ALA A 115 -12.94 -4.51 2.73
N SER A 116 -13.34 -3.95 3.87
CA SER A 116 -13.30 -2.49 4.10
C SER A 116 -11.90 -1.90 3.95
N PHE A 117 -10.86 -2.62 4.38
CA PHE A 117 -9.48 -2.18 4.20
C PHE A 117 -9.06 -2.20 2.73
N ILE A 118 -9.42 -3.25 1.98
CA ILE A 118 -9.12 -3.35 0.54
C ILE A 118 -9.89 -2.28 -0.25
N ASP A 119 -11.14 -2.00 0.11
CA ASP A 119 -11.91 -0.91 -0.52
C ASP A 119 -11.22 0.44 -0.31
N LEU A 120 -10.62 0.65 0.86
CA LEU A 120 -9.87 1.88 1.18
C LEU A 120 -8.57 2.00 0.38
N VAL A 121 -7.72 0.96 0.40
CA VAL A 121 -6.35 1.04 -0.15
C VAL A 121 -6.27 0.64 -1.62
N GLY A 122 -7.24 -0.12 -2.14
CA GLY A 122 -7.19 -0.70 -3.46
C GLY A 122 -6.18 -1.85 -3.59
N HIS A 123 -6.02 -2.36 -4.81
CA HIS A 123 -5.05 -3.41 -5.12
C HIS A 123 -3.63 -2.85 -5.33
N PHE A 124 -3.52 -1.57 -5.65
CA PHE A 124 -2.26 -0.92 -5.97
C PHE A 124 -1.95 0.14 -4.92
N PRO A 125 -0.80 0.04 -4.23
CA PRO A 125 -0.44 1.00 -3.19
C PRO A 125 -0.26 2.42 -3.74
N LEU A 126 -0.46 3.41 -2.90
CA LEU A 126 -0.09 4.79 -3.23
C LEU A 126 1.38 4.88 -3.65
N GLY A 127 1.65 5.62 -4.71
CA GLY A 127 2.99 5.76 -5.26
C GLY A 127 3.43 4.59 -6.15
N PHE A 128 2.57 3.58 -6.33
CA PHE A 128 2.89 2.46 -7.22
C PHE A 128 2.81 2.91 -8.68
N GLY A 129 3.88 2.62 -9.44
CA GLY A 129 3.93 2.89 -10.86
C GLY A 129 3.18 1.81 -11.66
N VAL A 130 2.36 2.21 -12.60
CA VAL A 130 1.61 1.33 -13.50
C VAL A 130 1.92 1.66 -14.95
N ILE A 131 1.98 0.63 -15.79
CA ILE A 131 1.98 0.78 -17.25
C ILE A 131 0.56 0.50 -17.74
N TYR A 132 0.10 1.30 -18.68
CA TYR A 132 -1.22 1.11 -19.24
C TYR A 132 -1.26 1.45 -20.73
N VAL A 133 -2.24 0.90 -21.43
CA VAL A 133 -2.58 1.23 -22.80
C VAL A 133 -3.78 2.17 -22.80
N ALA A 134 -3.82 3.14 -23.71
CA ALA A 134 -5.00 3.98 -23.90
C ALA A 134 -6.18 3.15 -24.41
N ASP A 135 -7.42 3.60 -24.14
CA ASP A 135 -8.61 3.00 -24.74
C ASP A 135 -8.45 2.97 -26.28
N HIS A 136 -8.78 1.84 -26.91
CA HIS A 136 -8.60 1.58 -28.34
C HIS A 136 -9.05 2.76 -29.20
N GLN A 137 -8.11 3.31 -29.96
CA GLN A 137 -8.41 4.02 -31.18
C GLN A 137 -8.44 2.98 -32.32
N PRO A 138 -9.43 2.98 -33.22
CA PRO A 138 -9.63 1.93 -34.20
C PRO A 138 -8.66 1.94 -35.40
N ASP A 139 -7.68 2.79 -35.40
CA ASP A 139 -6.68 2.85 -36.49
C ASP A 139 -5.38 2.14 -36.09
N ASP A 140 -4.94 1.23 -36.94
CA ASP A 140 -3.77 0.34 -36.97
C ASP A 140 -2.40 0.89 -36.57
N GLN A 141 -2.32 1.81 -35.62
CA GLN A 141 -1.06 2.31 -35.09
C GLN A 141 -0.72 1.60 -33.79
N LEU A 142 0.55 1.22 -33.64
CA LEU A 142 1.17 0.68 -32.45
C LEU A 142 0.52 1.23 -31.20
N GLN A 143 0.03 0.34 -30.34
CA GLN A 143 -0.56 0.73 -29.07
C GLN A 143 0.51 1.47 -28.26
N ASP A 144 0.34 2.77 -28.10
CA ASP A 144 1.22 3.57 -27.24
C ASP A 144 1.03 3.16 -25.78
N TYR A 145 2.14 2.90 -25.12
CA TYR A 145 2.18 2.69 -23.68
C TYR A 145 2.33 4.01 -22.96
N TYR A 146 1.68 4.07 -21.84
CA TYR A 146 1.77 5.20 -20.94
C TYR A 146 2.13 4.76 -19.55
N TYR A 147 2.76 5.65 -18.82
CA TYR A 147 3.08 5.48 -17.42
C TYR A 147 2.17 6.34 -16.56
N ALA A 148 1.76 5.78 -15.44
CA ALA A 148 1.04 6.51 -14.45
C ALA A 148 1.48 6.07 -13.05
N ILE A 149 1.16 6.90 -12.06
CA ILE A 149 1.40 6.63 -10.66
C ILE A 149 0.08 6.67 -9.91
N VAL A 150 -0.09 5.78 -8.96
CA VAL A 150 -1.27 5.76 -8.07
C VAL A 150 -1.18 6.93 -7.11
N THR A 151 -2.18 7.82 -7.15
CA THR A 151 -2.15 9.10 -6.43
C THR A 151 -3.15 9.21 -5.29
N LYS A 152 -4.19 8.37 -5.26
CA LYS A 152 -5.26 8.46 -4.25
C LYS A 152 -5.68 7.11 -3.70
N LEU A 153 -6.18 7.14 -2.47
CA LEU A 153 -6.94 6.06 -1.83
C LEU A 153 -8.41 6.10 -2.28
N ASN A 154 -9.20 5.14 -1.82
CA ASN A 154 -10.63 5.00 -2.12
C ASN A 154 -10.95 4.93 -3.62
N PRO A 155 -10.35 4.00 -4.38
CA PRO A 155 -10.74 3.80 -5.75
C PRO A 155 -12.23 3.37 -5.84
N LEU A 156 -12.89 3.65 -6.97
CA LEU A 156 -14.29 3.24 -7.19
C LEU A 156 -14.48 1.72 -7.06
N GLN A 157 -13.48 0.97 -7.51
CA GLN A 157 -13.34 -0.47 -7.30
C GLN A 157 -11.89 -0.76 -6.91
N PRO A 158 -11.61 -1.74 -6.05
CA PRO A 158 -10.25 -2.00 -5.58
C PRO A 158 -9.22 -2.26 -6.68
N ASN A 159 -9.64 -2.76 -7.84
CA ASN A 159 -8.81 -3.05 -9.00
C ASN A 159 -8.71 -1.89 -10.01
N THR A 160 -9.37 -0.75 -9.75
CA THR A 160 -9.35 0.46 -10.60
C THR A 160 -8.64 1.61 -9.90
N PRO A 161 -7.30 1.59 -9.80
CA PRO A 161 -6.56 2.63 -9.08
C PRO A 161 -6.80 4.02 -9.68
N ILE A 162 -6.79 5.02 -8.81
CA ILE A 162 -6.81 6.42 -9.21
C ILE A 162 -5.37 6.82 -9.52
N CYS A 163 -5.10 7.13 -10.78
CA CYS A 163 -3.77 7.35 -11.30
C CYS A 163 -3.61 8.74 -11.89
N ARG A 164 -2.37 9.19 -11.99
CA ARG A 164 -1.97 10.37 -12.76
C ARG A 164 -0.88 9.98 -13.73
N LYS A 165 -1.02 10.43 -14.99
CA LYS A 165 -0.01 10.21 -16.02
C LYS A 165 1.29 10.91 -15.62
N ILE A 166 2.40 10.22 -15.82
CA ILE A 166 3.75 10.75 -15.62
C ILE A 166 4.48 10.74 -16.96
N ASN A 167 5.44 11.64 -17.11
CA ASN A 167 6.33 11.66 -18.27
C ASN A 167 7.47 10.64 -18.09
N ALA A 168 8.30 10.47 -19.12
CA ALA A 168 9.47 9.59 -19.08
C ALA A 168 10.48 9.96 -17.97
N LYS A 169 10.47 11.21 -17.51
CA LYS A 169 11.27 11.67 -16.34
C LYS A 169 10.59 11.40 -15.00
N SER A 170 9.46 10.68 -14.98
CA SER A 170 8.61 10.42 -13.81
C SER A 170 8.15 11.70 -13.09
N GLU A 171 8.11 12.81 -13.80
CA GLU A 171 7.54 14.05 -13.29
C GLU A 171 6.03 14.04 -13.54
N ILE A 172 5.28 14.40 -12.51
CA ILE A 172 3.85 14.65 -12.66
C ILE A 172 3.73 15.98 -13.40
N SER A 173 3.14 15.94 -14.61
CA SER A 173 2.80 17.17 -15.31
C SER A 173 1.72 17.91 -14.53
N ASP A 174 1.90 19.22 -14.33
CA ASP A 174 0.93 20.07 -13.61
C ASP A 174 -0.43 20.13 -14.33
N ASP A 175 -0.47 19.82 -15.64
CA ASP A 175 -1.67 19.82 -16.48
C ASP A 175 -2.41 18.47 -16.51
N THR A 176 -1.88 17.43 -15.88
CA THR A 176 -2.50 16.10 -15.91
C THR A 176 -3.51 15.94 -14.78
N LYS A 177 -4.73 15.52 -15.14
CA LYS A 177 -5.78 15.18 -14.19
C LYS A 177 -5.67 13.74 -13.73
N ASP A 178 -6.17 13.48 -12.52
CA ASP A 178 -6.34 12.10 -12.05
C ASP A 178 -7.42 11.40 -12.87
N PHE A 179 -7.20 10.10 -13.12
CA PHE A 179 -8.13 9.24 -13.83
C PHE A 179 -8.19 7.85 -13.18
N ASN A 180 -9.30 7.15 -13.38
CA ASN A 180 -9.44 5.77 -12.92
C ASN A 180 -8.89 4.84 -14.00
N LEU A 181 -7.87 4.07 -13.66
CA LEU A 181 -7.29 3.11 -14.59
C LEU A 181 -8.08 1.82 -14.55
N LYS A 182 -8.71 1.49 -15.67
CA LYS A 182 -9.49 0.26 -15.81
C LYS A 182 -8.60 -0.98 -15.87
N PRO A 183 -9.03 -2.13 -15.34
CA PRO A 183 -8.25 -3.37 -15.37
C PRO A 183 -7.88 -3.82 -16.79
N GLU A 184 -8.76 -3.63 -17.76
CA GLU A 184 -8.56 -3.97 -19.17
C GLU A 184 -7.49 -3.13 -19.87
N ASN A 185 -7.09 -2.02 -19.28
CA ASN A 185 -6.03 -1.15 -19.77
C ASN A 185 -4.72 -1.32 -18.98
N ASN A 186 -4.75 -1.99 -17.83
CA ASN A 186 -3.61 -2.09 -16.93
C ASN A 186 -2.77 -3.32 -17.26
N LEU A 187 -1.55 -3.10 -17.74
CA LEU A 187 -0.59 -4.16 -18.12
C LEU A 187 -0.09 -5.02 -16.94
N PHE A 188 -0.46 -4.71 -15.72
CA PHE A 188 -0.26 -5.61 -14.59
C PHE A 188 -1.02 -6.94 -14.77
N TYR A 189 -2.18 -6.91 -15.42
CA TYR A 189 -3.01 -8.10 -15.61
C TYR A 189 -2.57 -8.91 -16.84
N LEU A 190 -2.34 -10.21 -16.66
CA LEU A 190 -1.94 -11.14 -17.71
C LEU A 190 -2.89 -11.17 -18.92
N SER A 191 -4.18 -10.96 -18.68
CA SER A 191 -5.17 -10.87 -19.76
C SER A 191 -4.89 -9.70 -20.70
N VAL A 192 -4.42 -8.58 -20.17
CA VAL A 192 -4.04 -7.40 -20.97
C VAL A 192 -2.70 -7.63 -21.64
N GLN A 193 -1.74 -8.24 -20.96
CA GLN A 193 -0.44 -8.59 -21.54
C GLN A 193 -0.59 -9.49 -22.78
N LYS A 194 -1.53 -10.45 -22.75
CA LYS A 194 -1.81 -11.34 -23.88
C LYS A 194 -2.37 -10.62 -25.12
N THR A 195 -3.01 -9.48 -24.96
CA THR A 195 -3.44 -8.68 -26.13
C THR A 195 -2.26 -8.05 -26.86
N LEU A 196 -1.09 -7.98 -26.17
CA LEU A 196 0.17 -7.50 -26.74
C LEU A 196 0.97 -8.61 -27.44
N ASP A 197 0.63 -9.89 -27.21
CA ASP A 197 1.28 -11.04 -27.86
C ASP A 197 1.08 -11.02 -29.39
N ASN A 198 0.19 -10.16 -29.90
CA ASN A 198 0.07 -9.86 -31.33
C ASN A 198 1.17 -8.92 -31.85
N LEU A 199 1.98 -8.32 -30.96
CA LEU A 199 3.16 -7.58 -31.35
C LEU A 199 4.27 -8.57 -31.72
N THR A 200 4.96 -8.32 -32.80
CA THR A 200 6.13 -9.12 -33.17
C THR A 200 7.21 -9.01 -32.08
N GLU A 201 8.05 -10.05 -31.93
CA GLU A 201 9.18 -10.01 -30.98
C GLU A 201 10.07 -8.79 -31.21
N GLN A 202 10.21 -8.32 -32.48
CA GLN A 202 10.96 -7.13 -32.82
C GLN A 202 10.31 -5.87 -32.24
N GLN A 203 8.99 -5.72 -32.33
CA GLN A 203 8.25 -4.58 -31.75
C GLN A 203 8.33 -4.55 -30.23
N LEU A 204 8.31 -5.72 -29.60
CA LEU A 204 8.53 -5.84 -28.14
C LEU A 204 9.98 -5.50 -27.76
N ALA A 205 10.96 -5.89 -28.57
CA ALA A 205 12.36 -5.55 -28.35
C ALA A 205 12.59 -4.05 -28.49
N ASP A 206 12.02 -3.44 -29.53
CA ASP A 206 12.12 -1.99 -29.81
C ASP A 206 11.48 -1.17 -28.70
N LEU A 207 10.34 -1.63 -28.16
CA LEU A 207 9.68 -1.01 -27.02
C LEU A 207 10.51 -1.13 -25.74
N ARG A 208 11.10 -2.31 -25.48
CA ARG A 208 12.01 -2.51 -24.34
C ARG A 208 13.27 -1.67 -24.48
N GLU A 209 13.82 -1.55 -25.66
CA GLU A 209 15.03 -0.76 -25.94
C GLU A 209 14.78 0.74 -25.81
N ALA A 210 13.69 1.24 -26.37
CA ALA A 210 13.25 2.63 -26.19
C ALA A 210 13.06 2.96 -24.70
N HIS A 211 12.48 2.02 -23.97
CA HIS A 211 12.27 2.07 -22.54
C HIS A 211 13.56 2.11 -21.72
N MET A 212 14.51 1.23 -22.09
CA MET A 212 15.82 1.16 -21.43
C MET A 212 16.66 2.41 -21.69
N ARG A 213 16.53 3.05 -22.86
CA ARG A 213 17.24 4.30 -23.17
C ARG A 213 16.76 5.45 -22.29
N ASP A 214 15.46 5.59 -22.11
CA ASP A 214 14.87 6.60 -21.23
C ASP A 214 15.16 6.33 -19.74
N LEU A 215 15.32 5.06 -19.37
CA LEU A 215 15.65 4.65 -18.00
C LEU A 215 17.13 4.81 -17.65
N ASN A 216 18.03 4.65 -18.62
CA ASN A 216 19.48 4.73 -18.37
C ASN A 216 19.98 6.15 -18.11
N ASP A 217 19.26 7.17 -18.56
CA ASP A 217 19.66 8.58 -18.40
C ASP A 217 19.02 9.26 -17.18
N SER A 218 18.12 8.57 -16.51
CA SER A 218 17.38 9.12 -15.38
C SER A 218 17.61 8.34 -14.09
N LYS A 219 17.79 9.03 -13.01
CA LYS A 219 17.78 8.51 -11.62
C LYS A 219 16.42 7.91 -11.22
N ILE A 220 15.61 7.39 -12.16
CA ILE A 220 14.18 7.16 -12.01
C ILE A 220 13.70 5.69 -12.25
N PRO A 221 14.54 4.64 -12.26
CA PRO A 221 14.03 3.26 -12.32
C PRO A 221 13.04 2.92 -11.20
N GLU A 222 13.10 3.70 -10.11
CA GLU A 222 12.39 3.41 -8.87
C GLU A 222 10.93 3.88 -8.83
N LEU A 223 10.49 4.73 -9.77
CA LEU A 223 9.12 5.24 -9.83
C LEU A 223 8.30 4.68 -11.00
N VAL A 224 8.93 3.91 -11.87
CA VAL A 224 8.30 3.38 -13.07
C VAL A 224 7.81 1.95 -12.81
N ALA A 225 6.69 1.64 -13.40
CA ALA A 225 6.00 0.36 -13.50
C ALA A 225 6.60 -0.83 -12.76
N GLY A 226 6.10 -1.10 -11.61
CA GLY A 226 6.57 -2.19 -10.75
C GLY A 226 7.69 -1.80 -9.78
N PHE A 227 8.21 -0.59 -9.88
CA PHE A 227 9.18 -0.05 -8.93
C PHE A 227 8.50 0.99 -8.04
N TRP A 228 8.36 0.68 -6.79
CA TRP A 228 7.85 1.59 -5.79
C TRP A 228 8.90 1.77 -4.69
N ASN A 229 9.41 2.99 -4.56
CA ASN A 229 10.27 3.37 -3.46
C ASN A 229 9.55 4.41 -2.60
N PRO A 230 8.99 4.00 -1.44
CA PRO A 230 8.21 4.91 -0.61
C PRO A 230 9.03 6.07 -0.09
N TYR A 231 10.30 5.85 0.26
CA TYR A 231 11.17 6.92 0.76
C TYR A 231 11.36 8.02 -0.28
N ARG A 232 11.60 7.65 -1.52
CA ARG A 232 11.77 8.60 -2.60
C ARG A 232 10.46 9.28 -2.98
N TYR A 233 9.38 8.49 -3.14
CA TYR A 233 8.07 9.03 -3.48
C TYR A 233 7.62 10.07 -2.45
N PHE A 234 7.68 9.75 -1.16
CA PHE A 234 7.26 10.66 -0.09
C PHE A 234 8.26 11.77 0.24
N SER A 235 9.49 11.73 -0.29
CA SER A 235 10.46 12.84 -0.18
C SER A 235 10.19 13.99 -1.15
N ILE A 236 9.36 13.79 -2.16
CA ILE A 236 9.01 14.81 -3.14
C ILE A 236 7.87 15.66 -2.58
N ASN A 237 8.10 16.95 -2.32
CA ASN A 237 7.15 17.85 -1.68
C ASN A 237 5.76 17.87 -2.34
N LYS A 238 5.70 17.85 -3.67
CA LYS A 238 4.43 17.82 -4.43
C LYS A 238 3.63 16.52 -4.27
N GLN A 239 4.27 15.45 -3.80
CA GLN A 239 3.65 14.14 -3.62
C GLN A 239 3.25 13.85 -2.17
N GLN A 240 3.66 14.71 -1.22
CA GLN A 240 3.36 14.53 0.20
C GLN A 240 1.92 14.86 0.57
N ASN A 241 1.22 15.66 -0.23
CA ASN A 241 -0.17 16.05 -0.04
C ASN A 241 -1.15 15.07 -0.71
N LEU A 242 -1.14 13.82 -0.26
CA LEU A 242 -2.06 12.79 -0.78
C LEU A 242 -3.52 12.97 -0.34
N TRP A 243 -3.79 13.92 0.55
CA TRP A 243 -5.08 14.19 1.17
C TRP A 243 -5.72 15.51 0.68
N ALA A 244 -5.07 16.21 -0.24
CA ALA A 244 -5.57 17.46 -0.78
C ALA A 244 -6.42 17.25 -2.04
#